data_534e2f926a99a16764124605dbb93c30
#
_entry.id   534e2f926a99a16764124605dbb93c30
#
_cell.length_a   1.000
_cell.length_b   1.000
_cell.length_c   1.000
_cell.angle_alpha   90.00
_cell.angle_beta   90.00
_cell.angle_gamma   90.00
#
_symmetry.space_group_name_H-M   'P 1'
#
loop_
_entity.id
_entity.type
_entity.pdbx_description
1 polymer ?
#
loop_
_entity_poly.entity_id
_entity_poly.type
_entity_poly.pdbx_seq_one_letter_code
_entity_poly.pdbx_strand_id
1 'polypeptide(L)'
;DFFGALASRRLRPILVTGLAGWAGLLGLLVFTGAGLMHANFSATSISNGLLAGLFSAFGLACLYQALAIGPISILSPTAAVVGAVIPAMVGTILLHESFKPMAWLAIGLVLVATVLVAYHPNPNHKMARPTLRGILFAIGAGVGIGAVLIFLHATPAADGVAAVILM
;
A
#
# COMPACT_ATOMS: atom_id res chain seq x y z
N ASP A 1 9.47 2.65 -3.11
CA ASP A 1 9.36 3.55 -1.93
C ASP A 1 10.52 4.56 -1.83
N PHE A 2 11.77 4.16 -2.08
CA PHE A 2 12.94 5.04 -1.93
C PHE A 2 12.86 6.29 -2.82
N PHE A 3 12.56 6.13 -4.11
CA PHE A 3 12.42 7.26 -5.04
C PHE A 3 11.24 8.16 -4.69
N GLY A 4 10.12 7.58 -4.26
CA GLY A 4 8.96 8.33 -3.78
C GLY A 4 9.27 9.14 -2.51
N ALA A 5 10.02 8.55 -1.57
CA ALA A 5 10.47 9.24 -0.37
C ALA A 5 11.45 10.39 -0.68
N LEU A 6 12.37 10.20 -1.63
CA LEU A 6 13.31 11.24 -2.05
C LEU A 6 12.57 12.39 -2.77
N ALA A 7 11.63 12.07 -3.64
CA ALA A 7 10.80 13.06 -4.34
C ALA A 7 9.91 13.83 -3.37
N SER A 8 9.30 13.18 -2.35
CA SER A 8 8.43 13.80 -1.36
C SER A 8 9.15 14.77 -0.42
N ARG A 9 10.48 14.71 -0.34
CA ARG A 9 11.30 15.70 0.39
C ARG A 9 11.53 17.00 -0.39
N ARG A 10 11.42 16.95 -1.72
CA ARG A 10 11.64 18.09 -2.61
C ARG A 10 10.34 18.65 -3.19
N LEU A 11 9.34 17.81 -3.38
CA LEU A 11 8.03 18.14 -3.94
C LEU A 11 6.95 17.92 -2.88
N ARG A 12 5.79 18.57 -3.06
CA ARG A 12 4.63 18.29 -2.20
C ARG A 12 4.21 16.83 -2.36
N PRO A 13 3.99 16.08 -1.25
CA PRO A 13 3.65 14.65 -1.32
C PRO A 13 2.48 14.33 -2.25
N ILE A 14 1.48 15.22 -2.32
CA ILE A 14 0.32 15.08 -3.20
C ILE A 14 0.69 15.09 -4.70
N LEU A 15 1.70 15.85 -5.09
CA LEU A 15 2.19 15.86 -6.48
C LEU A 15 2.91 14.55 -6.82
N VAL A 16 3.69 14.03 -5.88
CA VAL A 16 4.39 12.74 -6.07
C VAL A 16 3.38 11.62 -6.22
N THR A 17 2.32 11.59 -5.39
CA THR A 17 1.22 10.63 -5.50
C THR A 17 0.52 10.73 -6.85
N GLY A 18 0.17 11.95 -7.28
CA GLY A 18 -0.50 12.18 -8.57
C GLY A 18 0.35 11.71 -9.75
N LEU A 19 1.64 12.07 -9.81
CA LEU A 19 2.54 11.65 -10.88
C LEU A 19 2.73 10.13 -10.94
N ALA A 20 2.86 9.49 -9.78
CA ALA A 20 2.95 8.04 -9.69
C ALA A 20 1.66 7.36 -10.20
N GLY A 21 0.48 7.88 -9.83
CA GLY A 21 -0.81 7.40 -10.32
C GLY A 21 -0.94 7.50 -11.84
N TRP A 22 -0.62 8.66 -12.42
CA TRP A 22 -0.64 8.85 -13.88
C TRP A 22 0.31 7.90 -14.62
N ALA A 23 1.53 7.72 -14.11
CA ALA A 23 2.49 6.80 -14.70
C ALA A 23 1.99 5.34 -14.65
N GLY A 24 1.37 4.94 -13.54
CA GLY A 24 0.76 3.62 -13.37
C GLY A 24 -0.42 3.41 -14.33
N LEU A 25 -1.32 4.39 -14.45
CA LEU A 25 -2.46 4.35 -15.36
C LEU A 25 -2.02 4.21 -16.82
N LEU A 26 -1.06 5.03 -17.27
CA LEU A 26 -0.53 4.95 -18.63
C LEU A 26 0.07 3.56 -18.90
N GLY A 27 0.83 3.01 -17.96
CA GLY A 27 1.36 1.65 -18.07
C GLY A 27 0.24 0.62 -18.27
N LEU A 28 -0.78 0.63 -17.41
CA LEU A 28 -1.91 -0.30 -17.51
C LEU A 28 -2.69 -0.17 -18.82
N LEU A 29 -2.94 1.06 -19.28
CA LEU A 29 -3.61 1.30 -20.56
C LEU A 29 -2.82 0.76 -21.76
N VAL A 30 -1.50 0.90 -21.75
CA VAL A 30 -0.63 0.34 -22.79
C VAL A 30 -0.70 -1.19 -22.79
N PHE A 31 -0.58 -1.84 -21.62
CA PHE A 31 -0.63 -3.31 -21.52
C PHE A 31 -2.01 -3.87 -21.87
N THR A 32 -3.09 -3.19 -21.49
CA THR A 32 -4.46 -3.59 -21.85
C THR A 32 -4.71 -3.37 -23.35
N GLY A 33 -4.28 -2.24 -23.90
CA GLY A 33 -4.40 -1.94 -25.34
C GLY A 33 -3.56 -2.87 -26.22
N ALA A 34 -2.45 -3.39 -25.72
CA ALA A 34 -1.64 -4.41 -26.39
C ALA A 34 -2.26 -5.83 -26.30
N GLY A 35 -3.43 -6.01 -25.68
CA GLY A 35 -4.08 -7.31 -25.51
C GLY A 35 -3.39 -8.28 -24.54
N LEU A 36 -2.43 -7.79 -23.76
CA LEU A 36 -1.69 -8.58 -22.78
C LEU A 36 -2.48 -8.78 -21.48
N MET A 37 -3.50 -7.95 -21.24
CA MET A 37 -4.36 -8.01 -20.07
C MET A 37 -5.83 -7.83 -20.47
N HIS A 38 -6.72 -8.50 -19.73
CA HIS A 38 -8.16 -8.37 -19.91
C HIS A 38 -8.74 -7.40 -18.90
N ALA A 39 -9.65 -6.53 -19.34
CA ALA A 39 -10.40 -5.63 -18.49
C ALA A 39 -11.89 -5.72 -18.84
N ASN A 40 -12.68 -6.22 -17.89
CA ASN A 40 -14.13 -6.30 -18.01
C ASN A 40 -14.78 -5.40 -16.96
N PHE A 41 -15.52 -4.39 -17.39
CA PHE A 41 -16.07 -3.36 -16.50
C PHE A 41 -17.46 -3.78 -16.00
N SER A 42 -17.50 -4.57 -14.93
CA SER A 42 -18.75 -4.85 -14.20
C SER A 42 -19.07 -3.74 -13.21
N ALA A 43 -20.32 -3.66 -12.76
CA ALA A 43 -20.71 -2.69 -11.71
C ALA A 43 -19.91 -2.88 -10.42
N THR A 44 -19.56 -4.13 -10.08
CA THR A 44 -18.75 -4.48 -8.92
C THR A 44 -17.30 -4.03 -9.08
N SER A 45 -16.69 -4.24 -10.26
CA SER A 45 -15.32 -3.79 -10.51
C SER A 45 -15.22 -2.27 -10.56
N ILE A 46 -16.27 -1.58 -11.04
CA ILE A 46 -16.30 -0.11 -11.04
C ILE A 46 -16.38 0.42 -9.60
N SER A 47 -17.31 -0.08 -8.78
CA SER A 47 -17.45 0.37 -7.40
C SER A 47 -16.20 0.07 -6.56
N ASN A 48 -15.68 -1.16 -6.65
CA ASN A 48 -14.47 -1.56 -5.90
C ASN A 48 -13.23 -0.83 -6.40
N GLY A 49 -13.08 -0.61 -7.71
CA GLY A 49 -11.97 0.14 -8.28
C GLY A 49 -11.95 1.60 -7.82
N LEU A 50 -13.11 2.28 -7.83
CA LEU A 50 -13.22 3.66 -7.34
C LEU A 50 -12.92 3.77 -5.84
N LEU A 51 -13.45 2.85 -5.02
CA LEU A 51 -13.14 2.79 -3.59
C LEU A 51 -11.65 2.49 -3.35
N ALA A 52 -11.10 1.51 -4.06
CA ALA A 52 -9.67 1.22 -3.99
C ALA A 52 -8.83 2.43 -4.38
N GLY A 53 -9.22 3.18 -5.43
CA GLY A 53 -8.56 4.41 -5.85
C GLY A 53 -8.57 5.50 -4.78
N LEU A 54 -9.72 5.70 -4.14
CA LEU A 54 -9.84 6.66 -3.03
C LEU A 54 -8.92 6.29 -1.86
N PHE A 55 -8.92 5.03 -1.44
CA PHE A 55 -8.05 4.55 -0.37
C PHE A 55 -6.58 4.50 -0.78
N SER A 56 -6.28 4.24 -2.05
CA SER A 56 -4.92 4.32 -2.61
C SER A 56 -4.37 5.74 -2.52
N ALA A 57 -5.13 6.72 -3.00
CA ALA A 57 -4.73 8.14 -2.93
C ALA A 57 -4.52 8.59 -1.48
N PHE A 58 -5.43 8.23 -0.58
CA PHE A 58 -5.30 8.51 0.85
C PHE A 58 -4.06 7.83 1.45
N GLY A 59 -3.89 6.52 1.21
CA GLY A 59 -2.77 5.73 1.73
C GLY A 59 -1.42 6.25 1.27
N LEU A 60 -1.28 6.53 -0.04
CA LEU A 60 -0.04 7.08 -0.60
C LEU A 60 0.25 8.50 -0.11
N ALA A 61 -0.76 9.36 0.00
CA ALA A 61 -0.58 10.69 0.56
C ALA A 61 -0.10 10.62 2.02
N CYS A 62 -0.69 9.74 2.84
CA CYS A 62 -0.25 9.49 4.21
C CYS A 62 1.17 8.92 4.25
N LEU A 63 1.51 7.96 3.37
CA LEU A 63 2.83 7.38 3.30
C LEU A 63 3.90 8.43 3.01
N TYR A 64 3.69 9.24 1.97
CA TYR A 64 4.66 10.26 1.60
C TYR A 64 4.76 11.38 2.65
N GLN A 65 3.67 11.71 3.34
CA GLN A 65 3.72 12.61 4.50
C GLN A 65 4.53 12.00 5.66
N ALA A 66 4.32 10.73 5.97
CA ALA A 66 5.10 10.03 6.98
C ALA A 66 6.60 10.08 6.65
N LEU A 67 6.96 9.72 5.41
CA LEU A 67 8.35 9.68 4.94
C LEU A 67 9.00 11.07 4.83
N ALA A 68 8.22 12.12 4.63
CA ALA A 68 8.71 13.50 4.62
C ALA A 68 9.04 14.03 6.03
N ILE A 69 8.31 13.56 7.06
CA ILE A 69 8.42 14.07 8.44
C ILE A 69 9.45 13.30 9.27
N GLY A 70 9.64 12.00 9.01
CA GLY A 70 10.39 11.14 9.92
C GLY A 70 11.37 10.16 9.26
N PRO A 71 11.99 9.30 10.08
CA PRO A 71 12.96 8.32 9.59
C PRO A 71 12.26 7.25 8.74
N ILE A 72 12.66 7.14 7.48
CA ILE A 72 12.14 6.16 6.50
C ILE A 72 12.28 4.73 7.02
N SER A 73 13.37 4.44 7.73
CA SER A 73 13.69 3.11 8.28
C SER A 73 12.65 2.59 9.29
N ILE A 74 11.88 3.47 9.93
CA ILE A 74 10.84 3.08 10.89
C ILE A 74 9.44 3.23 10.28
N LEU A 75 9.18 4.33 9.60
CA LEU A 75 7.83 4.66 9.15
C LEU A 75 7.37 3.82 7.95
N SER A 76 8.27 3.49 7.01
CA SER A 76 7.93 2.61 5.88
C SER A 76 7.61 1.18 6.34
N PRO A 77 8.44 0.51 7.19
CA PRO A 77 8.07 -0.77 7.77
C PRO A 77 6.77 -0.75 8.59
N THR A 78 6.53 0.31 9.35
CA THR A 78 5.28 0.44 10.12
C THR A 78 4.06 0.45 9.20
N ALA A 79 4.08 1.23 8.12
CA ALA A 79 3.01 1.25 7.13
C ALA A 79 2.82 -0.12 6.45
N ALA A 80 3.91 -0.81 6.11
CA ALA A 80 3.87 -2.13 5.49
C ALA A 80 3.25 -3.18 6.43
N VAL A 81 3.62 -3.19 7.72
CA VAL A 81 3.05 -4.11 8.72
C VAL A 81 1.55 -3.88 8.86
N VAL A 82 1.12 -2.63 9.05
CA VAL A 82 -0.32 -2.30 9.19
C VAL A 82 -1.07 -2.69 7.91
N GLY A 83 -0.51 -2.40 6.72
CA GLY A 83 -1.10 -2.74 5.43
C GLY A 83 -1.22 -4.23 5.17
N ALA A 84 -0.38 -5.07 5.78
CA ALA A 84 -0.48 -6.52 5.69
C ALA A 84 -1.44 -7.11 6.74
N VAL A 85 -1.42 -6.59 7.97
CA VAL A 85 -2.23 -7.11 9.08
C VAL A 85 -3.72 -6.86 8.86
N ILE A 86 -4.10 -5.67 8.35
CA ILE A 86 -5.51 -5.32 8.14
C ILE A 86 -6.24 -6.29 7.20
N PRO A 87 -5.78 -6.56 5.97
CA PRO A 87 -6.48 -7.51 5.09
C PRO A 87 -6.45 -8.93 5.64
N ALA A 88 -5.37 -9.34 6.33
CA ALA A 88 -5.31 -10.64 6.98
C ALA A 88 -6.37 -10.78 8.10
N MET A 89 -6.57 -9.75 8.92
CA MET A 89 -7.63 -9.73 9.93
C MET A 89 -9.02 -9.71 9.31
N VAL A 90 -9.24 -8.93 8.26
CA VAL A 90 -10.53 -8.90 7.55
C VAL A 90 -10.82 -10.25 6.91
N GLY A 91 -9.85 -10.87 6.25
CA GLY A 91 -9.98 -12.21 5.67
C GLY A 91 -10.40 -13.25 6.70
N THR A 92 -9.73 -13.28 7.85
CA THR A 92 -10.03 -14.26 8.90
C THR A 92 -11.32 -13.99 9.66
N ILE A 93 -11.60 -12.74 10.03
CA ILE A 93 -12.69 -12.39 10.95
C ILE A 93 -14.01 -12.17 10.19
N LEU A 94 -13.98 -11.43 9.08
CA LEU A 94 -15.20 -11.08 8.32
C LEU A 94 -15.50 -12.08 7.20
N LEU A 95 -14.49 -12.55 6.48
CA LEU A 95 -14.69 -13.47 5.38
C LEU A 95 -14.62 -14.94 5.81
N HIS A 96 -14.33 -15.19 7.10
CA HIS A 96 -14.19 -16.55 7.68
C HIS A 96 -13.21 -17.44 6.90
N GLU A 97 -12.19 -16.83 6.28
CA GLU A 97 -11.16 -17.57 5.56
C GLU A 97 -10.26 -18.32 6.55
N SER A 98 -10.13 -19.63 6.35
CA SER A 98 -9.22 -20.45 7.14
C SER A 98 -7.83 -20.42 6.52
N PHE A 99 -6.91 -19.65 7.09
CA PHE A 99 -5.51 -19.74 6.71
C PHE A 99 -4.86 -21.02 7.20
N LYS A 100 -4.15 -21.69 6.30
CA LYS A 100 -3.31 -22.82 6.69
C LYS A 100 -2.23 -22.37 7.69
N PRO A 101 -1.76 -23.22 8.60
CA PRO A 101 -0.70 -22.85 9.57
C PRO A 101 0.55 -22.25 8.90
N MET A 102 0.86 -22.70 7.68
CA MET A 102 1.95 -22.16 6.87
C MET A 102 1.80 -20.67 6.52
N ALA A 103 0.55 -20.18 6.32
CA ALA A 103 0.30 -18.78 6.04
C ALA A 103 0.55 -17.90 7.29
N TRP A 104 0.17 -18.36 8.47
CA TRP A 104 0.48 -17.68 9.72
C TRP A 104 1.98 -17.60 9.98
N LEU A 105 2.71 -18.67 9.69
CA LEU A 105 4.16 -18.69 9.78
C LEU A 105 4.79 -17.70 8.79
N ALA A 106 4.30 -17.64 7.55
CA ALA A 106 4.77 -16.68 6.55
C ALA A 106 4.52 -15.22 6.98
N ILE A 107 3.33 -14.91 7.51
CA ILE A 107 3.01 -13.57 8.06
C ILE A 107 3.98 -13.24 9.21
N GLY A 108 4.20 -14.15 10.15
CA GLY A 108 5.13 -13.97 11.25
C GLY A 108 6.56 -13.69 10.78
N LEU A 109 7.06 -14.45 9.78
CA LEU A 109 8.39 -14.23 9.20
C LEU A 109 8.51 -12.86 8.52
N VAL A 110 7.49 -12.42 7.77
CA VAL A 110 7.48 -11.10 7.15
C VAL A 110 7.50 -9.98 8.20
N LEU A 111 6.73 -10.13 9.28
CA LEU A 111 6.75 -9.17 10.39
C LEU A 111 8.12 -9.09 11.05
N VAL A 112 8.74 -10.23 11.36
CA VAL A 112 10.09 -10.30 11.94
C VAL A 112 11.12 -9.68 10.98
N ALA A 113 11.10 -10.04 9.70
CA ALA A 113 11.99 -9.47 8.69
C ALA A 113 11.84 -7.95 8.59
N THR A 114 10.60 -7.44 8.62
CA THR A 114 10.30 -6.01 8.59
C THR A 114 10.90 -5.28 9.80
N VAL A 115 10.78 -5.85 10.99
CA VAL A 115 11.37 -5.30 12.23
C VAL A 115 12.90 -5.35 12.15
N LEU A 116 13.50 -6.43 11.67
CA LEU A 116 14.96 -6.55 11.52
C LEU A 116 15.53 -5.52 10.54
N VAL A 117 14.85 -5.27 9.43
CA VAL A 117 15.24 -4.22 8.47
C VAL A 117 15.13 -2.83 9.10
N ALA A 118 14.10 -2.58 9.91
CA ALA A 118 13.94 -1.32 10.63
C ALA A 118 15.02 -1.11 11.72
N TYR A 119 15.52 -2.20 12.29
CA TYR A 119 16.48 -2.18 13.41
C TYR A 119 17.94 -2.10 12.95
N HIS A 120 18.24 -1.55 11.78
CA HIS A 120 19.63 -1.39 11.34
C HIS A 120 20.29 -0.22 12.10
N PRO A 121 21.15 -0.45 13.11
CA PRO A 121 21.82 0.61 13.81
C PRO A 121 22.88 1.22 12.89
N ASN A 122 22.65 2.44 12.43
CA ASN A 122 23.71 3.22 11.78
C ASN A 122 24.51 3.93 12.86
N PRO A 123 25.75 3.53 13.15
CA PRO A 123 26.53 4.07 14.27
C PRO A 123 26.84 5.57 14.14
N ASN A 124 26.67 6.16 12.96
CA ASN A 124 26.99 7.56 12.69
C ASN A 124 25.77 8.50 12.64
N HIS A 125 24.55 7.97 12.75
CA HIS A 125 23.34 8.80 12.86
C HIS A 125 22.67 8.61 14.21
N LYS A 126 22.54 9.68 14.98
CA LYS A 126 21.64 9.73 16.15
C LYS A 126 20.30 9.20 15.68
N MET A 127 19.81 8.12 16.30
CA MET A 127 18.48 7.56 16.02
C MET A 127 17.45 8.68 16.07
N ALA A 128 17.03 9.18 14.92
CA ALA A 128 15.95 10.15 14.86
C ALA A 128 14.69 9.45 15.37
N ARG A 129 14.19 9.89 16.50
CA ARG A 129 12.95 9.33 17.08
C ARG A 129 11.79 9.65 16.16
N PRO A 130 10.96 8.68 15.80
CA PRO A 130 9.77 8.96 14.99
C PRO A 130 8.86 9.90 15.79
N THR A 131 8.36 10.93 15.12
CA THR A 131 7.36 11.81 15.73
C THR A 131 6.02 11.10 15.79
N LEU A 132 5.20 11.41 16.80
CA LEU A 132 3.84 10.86 16.89
C LEU A 132 3.03 11.09 15.59
N ARG A 133 3.19 12.27 14.98
CA ARG A 133 2.56 12.59 13.70
C ARG A 133 3.03 11.64 12.57
N GLY A 134 4.33 11.35 12.51
CA GLY A 134 4.88 10.41 11.53
C GLY A 134 4.30 9.02 11.69
N ILE A 135 4.18 8.53 12.93
CA ILE A 135 3.58 7.21 13.23
C ILE A 135 2.09 7.19 12.84
N LEU A 136 1.32 8.23 13.16
CA LEU A 136 -0.10 8.31 12.78
C LEU A 136 -0.28 8.30 11.25
N PHE A 137 0.56 9.03 10.51
CA PHE A 137 0.54 8.99 9.05
C PHE A 137 0.96 7.62 8.51
N ALA A 138 1.94 6.94 9.13
CA ALA A 138 2.35 5.59 8.72
C ALA A 138 1.22 4.56 8.95
N ILE A 139 0.51 4.65 10.08
CA ILE A 139 -0.68 3.83 10.33
C ILE A 139 -1.77 4.14 9.32
N GLY A 140 -2.08 5.43 9.07
CA GLY A 140 -3.04 5.85 8.04
C GLY A 140 -2.69 5.32 6.65
N ALA A 141 -1.41 5.32 6.29
CA ALA A 141 -0.91 4.73 5.05
C ALA A 141 -1.18 3.23 4.98
N GLY A 142 -0.88 2.49 6.06
CA GLY A 142 -1.14 1.07 6.14
C GLY A 142 -2.63 0.74 6.06
N VAL A 143 -3.49 1.51 6.73
CA VAL A 143 -4.95 1.37 6.62
C VAL A 143 -5.42 1.57 5.18
N GLY A 144 -4.95 2.62 4.51
CA GLY A 144 -5.30 2.89 3.11
C GLY A 144 -4.86 1.75 2.19
N ILE A 145 -3.61 1.32 2.29
CA ILE A 145 -3.06 0.21 1.48
C ILE A 145 -3.80 -1.10 1.75
N GLY A 146 -4.09 -1.41 3.02
CA GLY A 146 -4.85 -2.59 3.41
C GLY A 146 -6.27 -2.58 2.85
N ALA A 147 -6.96 -1.42 2.87
CA ALA A 147 -8.28 -1.27 2.28
C ALA A 147 -8.27 -1.51 0.76
N VAL A 148 -7.25 -1.01 0.05
CA VAL A 148 -7.06 -1.30 -1.39
C VAL A 148 -7.04 -2.80 -1.65
N LEU A 149 -6.26 -3.56 -0.89
CA LEU A 149 -6.16 -5.02 -1.05
C LEU A 149 -7.50 -5.72 -0.81
N ILE A 150 -8.29 -5.26 0.18
CA ILE A 150 -9.62 -5.81 0.46
C ILE A 150 -10.58 -5.55 -0.71
N PHE A 151 -10.65 -4.33 -1.24
CA PHE A 151 -11.53 -4.02 -2.37
C PHE A 151 -11.11 -4.73 -3.65
N LEU A 152 -9.82 -4.85 -3.93
CA LEU A 152 -9.33 -5.60 -5.07
C LEU A 152 -9.62 -7.11 -4.93
N HIS A 153 -9.48 -7.67 -3.72
CA HIS A 153 -9.83 -9.07 -3.46
C HIS A 153 -11.33 -9.34 -3.65
N ALA A 154 -12.19 -8.38 -3.29
CA ALA A 154 -13.63 -8.47 -3.48
C ALA A 154 -14.09 -8.31 -4.94
N THR A 155 -13.17 -8.01 -5.86
CA THR A 155 -13.46 -7.88 -7.29
C THR A 155 -13.41 -9.25 -7.97
N PRO A 156 -14.43 -9.61 -8.82
CA PRO A 156 -14.42 -10.88 -9.53
C PRO A 156 -13.17 -11.06 -10.39
N ALA A 157 -12.52 -12.22 -10.33
CA ALA A 157 -11.34 -12.53 -11.12
C ALA A 157 -11.59 -12.45 -12.65
N ALA A 158 -12.84 -12.65 -13.08
CA ALA A 158 -13.26 -12.53 -14.48
C ALA A 158 -13.15 -11.10 -15.03
N ASP A 159 -13.14 -10.08 -14.15
CA ASP A 159 -13.03 -8.67 -14.56
C ASP A 159 -11.57 -8.24 -14.81
N GLY A 160 -10.61 -9.13 -14.54
CA GLY A 160 -9.19 -8.91 -14.81
C GLY A 160 -8.66 -7.67 -14.11
N VAL A 161 -8.05 -6.76 -14.90
CA VAL A 161 -7.42 -5.54 -14.37
C VAL A 161 -8.35 -4.31 -14.33
N ALA A 162 -9.66 -4.47 -14.60
CA ALA A 162 -10.60 -3.35 -14.71
C ALA A 162 -10.64 -2.50 -13.42
N ALA A 163 -10.70 -3.12 -12.24
CA ALA A 163 -10.70 -2.40 -10.97
C ALA A 163 -9.38 -1.62 -10.73
N VAL A 164 -8.25 -2.16 -11.21
CA VAL A 164 -6.93 -1.51 -11.06
C VAL A 164 -6.79 -0.31 -12.00
N ILE A 165 -7.41 -0.35 -13.18
CA ILE A 165 -7.45 0.79 -14.13
C ILE A 165 -8.27 1.94 -13.54
N LEU A 166 -9.34 1.61 -12.79
CA LEU A 166 -10.23 2.60 -12.17
C LEU A 166 -9.70 3.14 -10.83
N MET A 167 -8.70 2.49 -10.24
CA MET A 167 -8.02 2.89 -9.02
C MET A 167 -7.06 4.07 -9.26
#